data_f72937540eb69673779215b26529b3ec
#
_entry.id   f72937540eb69673779215b26529b3ec
#
_cell.length_a   1.000
_cell.length_b   1.000
_cell.length_c   1.000
_cell.angle_alpha   90.00
_cell.angle_beta   90.00
_cell.angle_gamma   90.00
#
_symmetry.space_group_name_H-M   'P 1'
#
loop_
_entity.id
_entity.type
_entity.pdbx_description
1 polymer ?
#
loop_
_entity_poly.entity_id
_entity_poly.type
_entity_poly.pdbx_seq_one_letter_code
_entity_poly.pdbx_strand_id
1 'polypeptide(L)'
;MLEAELFAFLERTADAAFAVTREGQICSWNQAAERLFGYSSADVLNRACYEVLDGHGALGTQVCIGDCSVQQCAAQKVEIPDFDLEVKTRSGERLWVNVSTLVFEEPRRNRRLVVHLARDISRRRRSEELLAKMLEISKEMVAVGDHNNRAAPVTPLTEQEQRILRLFAKAKNSSEIARELGITLPTLRNHLHSINEKLRTHNRLEAVMHAMQRGLI
;
A
#
# COMPACT_ATOMS: atom_id res chain seq x y z
N MET A 1 -25.26 -15.22 11.89
CA MET A 1 -23.97 -15.33 12.61
C MET A 1 -24.13 -14.53 13.90
N LEU A 2 -23.86 -15.12 15.04
CA LEU A 2 -23.87 -14.41 16.32
C LEU A 2 -22.59 -13.59 16.43
N GLU A 3 -22.62 -12.44 17.11
CA GLU A 3 -21.48 -11.54 17.30
C GLU A 3 -20.25 -12.30 17.87
N ALA A 4 -20.48 -13.20 18.82
CA ALA A 4 -19.42 -14.05 19.38
C ALA A 4 -18.76 -14.96 18.34
N GLU A 5 -19.49 -15.47 17.37
CA GLU A 5 -18.93 -16.28 16.27
C GLU A 5 -18.09 -15.41 15.33
N LEU A 6 -18.53 -14.18 15.04
CA LEU A 6 -17.76 -13.21 14.26
C LEU A 6 -16.43 -12.90 14.95
N PHE A 7 -16.45 -12.59 16.25
CA PHE A 7 -15.21 -12.28 17.00
C PHE A 7 -14.28 -13.48 17.08
N ALA A 8 -14.81 -14.70 17.33
CA ALA A 8 -14.02 -15.93 17.30
C ALA A 8 -13.40 -16.20 15.91
N PHE A 9 -14.07 -15.79 14.84
CA PHE A 9 -13.53 -15.87 13.48
C PHE A 9 -12.42 -14.86 13.26
N LEU A 10 -12.60 -13.61 13.70
CA LEU A 10 -11.60 -12.57 13.60
C LEU A 10 -10.32 -12.88 14.39
N GLU A 11 -10.43 -13.59 15.52
CA GLU A 11 -9.29 -14.01 16.33
C GLU A 11 -8.34 -14.95 15.57
N ARG A 12 -8.85 -15.68 14.59
CA ARG A 12 -8.07 -16.68 13.82
C ARG A 12 -7.38 -16.11 12.58
N THR A 13 -7.58 -14.82 12.25
CA THR A 13 -6.87 -14.20 11.13
C THR A 13 -5.46 -13.76 11.51
N ALA A 14 -4.53 -13.88 10.57
CA ALA A 14 -3.18 -13.35 10.72
C ALA A 14 -3.12 -11.81 10.61
N ASP A 15 -4.11 -11.20 9.97
CA ASP A 15 -4.23 -9.75 9.86
C ASP A 15 -4.71 -9.13 11.18
N ALA A 16 -4.23 -7.93 11.48
CA ALA A 16 -4.77 -7.17 12.60
C ALA A 16 -6.24 -6.86 12.34
N ALA A 17 -7.13 -7.40 13.17
CA ALA A 17 -8.57 -7.25 13.01
C ALA A 17 -9.19 -6.62 14.25
N PHE A 18 -10.06 -5.64 14.03
CA PHE A 18 -10.85 -5.03 15.08
C PHE A 18 -12.22 -4.65 14.57
N ALA A 19 -13.21 -4.66 15.45
CA ALA A 19 -14.57 -4.26 15.14
C ALA A 19 -14.96 -3.03 15.94
N VAL A 20 -15.72 -2.14 15.29
CA VAL A 20 -16.26 -0.94 15.91
C VAL A 20 -17.79 -0.93 15.83
N THR A 21 -18.41 -0.41 16.87
CA THR A 21 -19.87 -0.22 16.94
C THR A 21 -20.30 0.92 16.01
N ARG A 22 -21.59 1.14 15.91
CA ARG A 22 -22.18 2.26 15.18
C ARG A 22 -21.69 3.63 15.70
N GLU A 23 -21.41 3.71 16.99
CA GLU A 23 -20.92 4.90 17.68
C GLU A 23 -19.39 5.07 17.55
N GLY A 24 -18.71 4.18 16.81
CA GLY A 24 -17.27 4.23 16.59
C GLY A 24 -16.42 3.68 17.75
N GLN A 25 -17.05 2.98 18.72
CA GLN A 25 -16.35 2.37 19.84
C GLN A 25 -15.80 0.99 19.45
N ILE A 26 -14.58 0.69 19.84
CA ILE A 26 -13.94 -0.61 19.63
C ILE A 26 -14.66 -1.66 20.50
N CYS A 27 -15.18 -2.71 19.87
CA CYS A 27 -15.86 -3.82 20.57
C CYS A 27 -15.18 -5.18 20.37
N SER A 28 -14.21 -5.27 19.47
CA SER A 28 -13.35 -6.45 19.28
C SER A 28 -11.95 -6.00 18.85
N TRP A 29 -10.93 -6.72 19.32
CA TRP A 29 -9.53 -6.42 19.05
C TRP A 29 -8.75 -7.73 19.15
N ASN A 30 -8.29 -8.27 18.02
CA ASN A 30 -7.65 -9.57 18.00
C ASN A 30 -6.17 -9.50 18.42
N GLN A 31 -5.59 -10.66 18.66
CA GLN A 31 -4.18 -10.76 19.04
C GLN A 31 -3.21 -10.21 18.00
N ALA A 32 -3.54 -10.27 16.70
CA ALA A 32 -2.71 -9.67 15.65
C ALA A 32 -2.75 -8.13 15.72
N ALA A 33 -3.88 -7.52 16.09
CA ALA A 33 -3.99 -6.09 16.34
C ALA A 33 -3.20 -5.68 17.59
N GLU A 34 -3.19 -6.49 18.65
CA GLU A 34 -2.33 -6.26 19.82
C GLU A 34 -0.85 -6.21 19.43
N ARG A 35 -0.40 -7.17 18.61
CA ARG A 35 1.00 -7.21 18.13
C ARG A 35 1.34 -6.04 17.22
N LEU A 36 0.43 -5.65 16.33
CA LEU A 36 0.70 -4.60 15.34
C LEU A 36 0.70 -3.21 15.96
N PHE A 37 -0.32 -2.89 16.77
CA PHE A 37 -0.51 -1.55 17.31
C PHE A 37 0.06 -1.37 18.73
N GLY A 38 0.40 -2.48 19.42
CA GLY A 38 0.99 -2.46 20.76
C GLY A 38 0.01 -2.22 21.91
N TYR A 39 -1.29 -2.05 21.64
CA TYR A 39 -2.32 -1.93 22.65
C TYR A 39 -2.90 -3.31 22.96
N SER A 40 -3.12 -3.63 24.25
CA SER A 40 -3.91 -4.81 24.61
C SER A 40 -5.40 -4.56 24.35
N SER A 41 -6.16 -5.63 24.16
CA SER A 41 -7.62 -5.52 24.01
C SER A 41 -8.26 -4.79 25.20
N ALA A 42 -7.78 -5.03 26.42
CA ALA A 42 -8.25 -4.35 27.63
C ALA A 42 -8.02 -2.83 27.60
N ASP A 43 -6.96 -2.35 26.94
CA ASP A 43 -6.64 -0.92 26.85
C ASP A 43 -7.56 -0.16 25.87
N VAL A 44 -8.17 -0.87 24.91
CA VAL A 44 -8.88 -0.22 23.78
C VAL A 44 -10.38 -0.51 23.70
N LEU A 45 -10.86 -1.58 24.33
CA LEU A 45 -12.28 -1.92 24.32
C LEU A 45 -13.11 -0.77 24.92
N ASN A 46 -14.25 -0.45 24.27
CA ASN A 46 -15.15 0.65 24.57
C ASN A 46 -14.55 2.07 24.40
N ARG A 47 -13.34 2.19 23.83
CA ARG A 47 -12.80 3.49 23.46
C ARG A 47 -13.13 3.82 22.01
N ALA A 48 -13.17 5.10 21.68
CA ALA A 48 -13.36 5.56 20.32
C ALA A 48 -12.13 5.20 19.46
N CYS A 49 -12.35 4.55 18.30
CA CYS A 49 -11.25 4.05 17.48
C CYS A 49 -10.35 5.18 16.96
N TYR A 50 -10.91 6.37 16.69
CA TYR A 50 -10.14 7.53 16.22
C TYR A 50 -9.17 8.06 17.27
N GLU A 51 -9.47 7.92 18.57
CA GLU A 51 -8.56 8.32 19.67
C GLU A 51 -7.42 7.32 19.84
N VAL A 52 -7.67 6.04 19.56
CA VAL A 52 -6.68 4.97 19.71
C VAL A 52 -5.68 4.98 18.57
N LEU A 53 -6.17 5.06 17.33
CA LEU A 53 -5.36 4.89 16.14
C LEU A 53 -4.82 6.20 15.57
N ASP A 54 -5.48 7.35 15.84
CA ASP A 54 -5.06 8.68 15.37
C ASP A 54 -4.58 8.67 13.91
N GLY A 55 -5.44 8.17 13.02
CA GLY A 55 -5.08 7.86 11.63
C GLY A 55 -5.03 9.09 10.74
N HIS A 56 -3.96 9.18 9.93
CA HIS A 56 -3.71 10.26 8.97
C HIS A 56 -3.58 9.70 7.56
N GLY A 57 -4.02 10.46 6.58
CA GLY A 57 -3.86 10.15 5.16
C GLY A 57 -2.46 10.51 4.62
N ALA A 58 -2.23 10.23 3.34
CA ALA A 58 -0.94 10.42 2.68
C ALA A 58 -0.42 11.87 2.69
N LEU A 59 -1.31 12.85 2.82
CA LEU A 59 -0.96 14.29 2.90
C LEU A 59 -0.85 14.80 4.34
N GLY A 60 -0.82 13.91 5.33
CA GLY A 60 -0.78 14.27 6.75
C GLY A 60 -2.12 14.79 7.30
N THR A 61 -3.18 14.76 6.51
CA THR A 61 -4.52 15.16 6.95
C THR A 61 -5.10 14.10 7.88
N GLN A 62 -5.63 14.51 9.03
CA GLN A 62 -6.30 13.59 9.94
C GLN A 62 -7.56 13.01 9.28
N VAL A 63 -7.62 11.70 9.18
CA VAL A 63 -8.72 10.93 8.58
C VAL A 63 -9.60 10.29 9.65
N CYS A 64 -8.96 9.82 10.74
CA CYS A 64 -9.67 9.27 11.87
C CYS A 64 -10.19 10.41 12.76
N ILE A 65 -11.48 10.69 12.63
CA ILE A 65 -12.21 11.72 13.38
C ILE A 65 -13.53 11.16 13.89
N GLY A 66 -14.19 11.86 14.82
CA GLY A 66 -15.48 11.43 15.38
C GLY A 66 -16.57 11.26 14.33
N ASP A 67 -16.57 12.08 13.28
CA ASP A 67 -17.47 11.96 12.12
C ASP A 67 -16.81 11.14 11.00
N CYS A 68 -16.65 9.85 11.25
CA CYS A 68 -15.88 8.92 10.41
C CYS A 68 -16.60 8.64 9.08
N SER A 69 -15.91 8.93 7.95
CA SER A 69 -16.41 8.67 6.60
C SER A 69 -16.75 7.18 6.36
N VAL A 70 -16.00 6.26 6.95
CA VAL A 70 -16.27 4.82 6.88
C VAL A 70 -17.62 4.48 7.52
N GLN A 71 -17.93 5.07 8.69
CA GLN A 71 -19.22 4.91 9.35
C GLN A 71 -20.38 5.49 8.53
N GLN A 72 -20.15 6.63 7.86
CA GLN A 72 -21.13 7.24 6.96
C GLN A 72 -21.40 6.34 5.74
N CYS A 73 -20.34 5.85 5.07
CA CYS A 73 -20.47 4.92 3.94
C CYS A 73 -21.22 3.64 4.37
N ALA A 74 -20.86 3.06 5.52
CA ALA A 74 -21.54 1.90 6.08
C ALA A 74 -23.02 2.17 6.38
N ALA A 75 -23.37 3.38 6.84
CA ALA A 75 -24.75 3.79 7.07
C ALA A 75 -25.56 3.90 5.79
N GLN A 76 -24.94 4.38 4.73
CA GLN A 76 -25.56 4.59 3.41
C GLN A 76 -25.48 3.34 2.53
N LYS A 77 -24.88 2.24 3.00
CA LYS A 77 -24.63 0.99 2.26
C LYS A 77 -23.82 1.21 0.97
N VAL A 78 -22.92 2.18 1.01
CA VAL A 78 -21.99 2.47 -0.08
C VAL A 78 -20.76 1.59 0.10
N GLU A 79 -20.18 1.12 -1.02
CA GLU A 79 -18.95 0.36 -1.03
C GLU A 79 -17.80 1.17 -0.42
N ILE A 80 -17.03 0.54 0.45
CA ILE A 80 -15.87 1.13 1.11
C ILE A 80 -14.63 0.51 0.48
N PRO A 81 -13.89 1.24 -0.38
CA PRO A 81 -12.66 0.73 -0.97
C PRO A 81 -11.58 0.60 0.10
N ASP A 82 -10.58 -0.25 -0.16
CA ASP A 82 -9.38 -0.33 0.66
C ASP A 82 -8.64 1.00 0.65
N PHE A 83 -8.11 1.40 1.80
CA PHE A 83 -7.39 2.65 1.94
C PHE A 83 -6.15 2.51 2.81
N ASP A 84 -5.18 3.38 2.57
CA ASP A 84 -3.94 3.44 3.34
C ASP A 84 -4.04 4.54 4.40
N LEU A 85 -3.63 4.21 5.62
CA LEU A 85 -3.53 5.14 6.75
C LEU A 85 -2.16 5.04 7.41
N GLU A 86 -1.66 6.20 7.86
CA GLU A 86 -0.61 6.26 8.85
C GLU A 86 -1.24 6.34 10.24
N VAL A 87 -1.01 5.34 11.08
CA VAL A 87 -1.61 5.23 12.40
C VAL A 87 -0.55 5.29 13.50
N LYS A 88 -0.97 5.70 14.70
CA LYS A 88 -0.11 5.79 15.87
C LYS A 88 -0.20 4.51 16.69
N THR A 89 0.95 3.93 17.04
CA THR A 89 1.06 2.80 17.97
C THR A 89 1.10 3.26 19.42
N ARG A 90 0.98 2.33 20.36
CA ARG A 90 1.11 2.60 21.80
C ARG A 90 2.47 3.21 22.16
N SER A 91 3.54 2.83 21.48
CA SER A 91 4.88 3.41 21.69
C SER A 91 5.01 4.84 21.18
N GLY A 92 4.02 5.36 20.45
CA GLY A 92 4.07 6.66 19.78
C GLY A 92 4.69 6.62 18.39
N GLU A 93 5.19 5.46 17.95
CA GLU A 93 5.67 5.26 16.59
C GLU A 93 4.50 5.30 15.61
N ARG A 94 4.73 5.87 14.41
CA ARG A 94 3.76 5.84 13.33
C ARG A 94 4.11 4.74 12.33
N LEU A 95 3.10 4.01 11.90
CA LEU A 95 3.22 2.98 10.89
C LEU A 95 2.13 3.12 9.84
N TRP A 96 2.47 2.71 8.61
CA TRP A 96 1.52 2.69 7.51
C TRP A 96 0.78 1.35 7.46
N VAL A 97 -0.54 1.41 7.44
CA VAL A 97 -1.40 0.24 7.27
C VAL A 97 -2.30 0.41 6.05
N ASN A 98 -2.52 -0.68 5.32
CA ASN A 98 -3.63 -0.80 4.40
C ASN A 98 -4.82 -1.39 5.14
N VAL A 99 -5.98 -0.79 5.00
CA VAL A 99 -7.20 -1.17 5.71
C VAL A 99 -8.26 -1.62 4.72
N SER A 100 -8.71 -2.87 4.89
CA SER A 100 -9.94 -3.39 4.25
C SER A 100 -11.07 -3.37 5.26
N THR A 101 -12.28 -3.07 4.80
CA THR A 101 -13.44 -2.89 5.68
C THR A 101 -14.58 -3.83 5.29
N LEU A 102 -15.17 -4.47 6.30
CA LEU A 102 -16.36 -5.30 6.17
C LEU A 102 -17.46 -4.72 7.05
N VAL A 103 -18.68 -4.65 6.53
CA VAL A 103 -19.84 -4.19 7.29
C VAL A 103 -20.71 -5.40 7.64
N PHE A 104 -20.93 -5.62 8.93
CA PHE A 104 -21.79 -6.65 9.44
C PHE A 104 -23.05 -6.01 10.01
N GLU A 105 -24.23 -6.39 9.49
CA GLU A 105 -25.52 -5.92 9.98
C GLU A 105 -26.30 -7.08 10.63
N GLU A 106 -26.83 -6.85 11.81
CA GLU A 106 -27.78 -7.73 12.48
C GLU A 106 -29.15 -7.01 12.58
N PRO A 107 -30.04 -7.14 11.57
CA PRO A 107 -31.25 -6.36 11.49
C PRO A 107 -32.20 -6.60 12.69
N ARG A 108 -32.24 -7.84 13.23
CA ARG A 108 -33.11 -8.21 14.36
C ARG A 108 -32.78 -7.46 15.65
N ARG A 109 -31.52 -7.02 15.79
CA ARG A 109 -31.03 -6.29 16.97
C ARG A 109 -30.69 -4.84 16.68
N ASN A 110 -30.98 -4.37 15.46
CA ASN A 110 -30.63 -3.04 14.99
C ASN A 110 -29.13 -2.72 15.25
N ARG A 111 -28.26 -3.73 15.09
CA ARG A 111 -26.81 -3.61 15.33
C ARG A 111 -26.07 -3.60 14.00
N ARG A 112 -25.13 -2.70 13.88
CA ARG A 112 -24.16 -2.66 12.80
C ARG A 112 -22.76 -2.62 13.41
N LEU A 113 -21.89 -3.50 12.93
CA LEU A 113 -20.48 -3.52 13.24
C LEU A 113 -19.71 -3.25 11.97
N VAL A 114 -18.67 -2.42 12.08
CA VAL A 114 -17.70 -2.19 11.02
C VAL A 114 -16.43 -2.90 11.45
N VAL A 115 -16.03 -3.90 10.69
CA VAL A 115 -14.82 -4.69 10.92
C VAL A 115 -13.72 -4.15 10.03
N HIS A 116 -12.59 -3.83 10.62
CA HIS A 116 -11.38 -3.41 9.93
C HIS A 116 -10.34 -4.52 9.96
N LEU A 117 -9.75 -4.81 8.80
CA LEU A 117 -8.58 -5.67 8.64
C LEU A 117 -7.41 -4.79 8.23
N ALA A 118 -6.39 -4.70 9.07
CA ALA A 118 -5.25 -3.84 8.84
C ALA A 118 -3.98 -4.65 8.60
N ARG A 119 -3.23 -4.31 7.55
CA ARG A 119 -1.94 -4.89 7.19
C ARG A 119 -0.85 -3.85 7.23
N ASP A 120 0.27 -4.14 7.87
CA ASP A 120 1.45 -3.29 7.83
C ASP A 120 2.03 -3.23 6.41
N ILE A 121 2.07 -2.02 5.86
CA ILE A 121 2.66 -1.71 4.56
C ILE A 121 3.90 -0.82 4.66
N SER A 122 4.40 -0.57 5.87
CA SER A 122 5.54 0.35 6.11
C SER A 122 6.80 -0.08 5.36
N ARG A 123 7.08 -1.38 5.30
CA ARG A 123 8.19 -1.94 4.52
C ARG A 123 8.05 -1.66 3.03
N ARG A 124 6.86 -1.88 2.48
CA ARG A 124 6.56 -1.65 1.07
C ARG A 124 6.72 -0.17 0.74
N ARG A 125 6.15 0.73 1.53
CA ARG A 125 6.26 2.17 1.33
C ARG A 125 7.70 2.67 1.42
N ARG A 126 8.48 2.22 2.41
CA ARG A 126 9.92 2.56 2.50
C ARG A 126 10.67 2.15 1.24
N SER A 127 10.40 0.95 0.72
CA SER A 127 11.05 0.49 -0.52
C SER A 127 10.65 1.34 -1.73
N GLU A 128 9.39 1.74 -1.83
CA GLU A 128 8.88 2.60 -2.89
C GLU A 128 9.48 4.02 -2.80
N GLU A 129 9.58 4.59 -1.60
CA GLU A 129 10.22 5.90 -1.35
C GLU A 129 11.72 5.89 -1.65
N LEU A 130 12.44 4.83 -1.24
CA LEU A 130 13.86 4.69 -1.55
C LEU A 130 14.10 4.58 -3.06
N LEU A 131 13.25 3.82 -3.76
CA LEU A 131 13.30 3.72 -5.21
C LEU A 131 13.03 5.07 -5.89
N ALA A 132 12.03 5.82 -5.41
CA ALA A 132 11.72 7.15 -5.93
C ALA A 132 12.89 8.12 -5.72
N LYS A 133 13.47 8.15 -4.52
CA LYS A 133 14.66 8.97 -4.21
C LYS A 133 15.88 8.59 -5.04
N MET A 134 16.16 7.30 -5.23
CA MET A 134 17.25 6.85 -6.09
C MET A 134 17.06 7.28 -7.54
N LEU A 135 15.82 7.23 -8.05
CA LEU A 135 15.50 7.71 -9.39
C LEU A 135 15.67 9.24 -9.51
N GLU A 136 15.35 9.99 -8.49
CA GLU A 136 15.49 11.45 -8.46
C GLU A 136 16.97 11.86 -8.43
N ILE A 137 17.77 11.25 -7.55
CA ILE A 137 19.22 11.45 -7.51
C ILE A 137 19.88 11.06 -8.85
N SER A 138 19.40 9.97 -9.47
CA SER A 138 19.90 9.54 -10.78
C SER A 138 19.60 10.58 -11.87
N LYS A 139 18.43 11.21 -11.84
CA LYS A 139 18.08 12.31 -12.77
C LYS A 139 18.99 13.52 -12.56
N GLU A 140 19.27 13.89 -11.33
CA GLU A 140 20.17 15.00 -11.00
C GLU A 140 21.62 14.70 -11.43
N MET A 141 22.11 13.47 -11.23
CA MET A 141 23.45 13.07 -11.69
C MET A 141 23.58 13.06 -13.21
N VAL A 142 22.51 12.72 -13.95
CA VAL A 142 22.47 12.80 -15.42
C VAL A 142 22.53 14.25 -15.89
N ALA A 143 21.86 15.17 -15.21
CA ALA A 143 21.89 16.59 -15.54
C ALA A 143 23.27 17.24 -15.33
N VAL A 144 24.11 16.69 -14.43
CA VAL A 144 25.48 17.19 -14.14
C VAL A 144 26.55 16.47 -14.99
N GLY A 145 26.24 15.28 -15.55
CA GLY A 145 27.19 14.36 -16.19
C GLY A 145 27.27 14.38 -17.72
N ASP A 146 26.74 15.40 -18.41
CA ASP A 146 26.72 15.44 -19.89
C ASP A 146 28.07 15.80 -20.55
N HIS A 147 29.19 15.29 -20.01
CA HIS A 147 30.45 15.27 -20.70
C HIS A 147 31.19 13.95 -20.46
N ASN A 148 31.14 13.09 -21.46
CA ASN A 148 31.98 11.90 -21.62
C ASN A 148 31.35 10.54 -21.29
N ASN A 149 30.50 9.99 -22.15
CA ASN A 149 30.69 8.58 -22.53
C ASN A 149 29.93 8.20 -23.82
N ARG A 150 30.55 8.37 -24.97
CA ARG A 150 30.21 7.67 -26.22
C ARG A 150 30.80 6.26 -26.11
N ALA A 151 29.98 5.26 -25.77
CA ALA A 151 30.41 3.87 -25.78
C ALA A 151 29.34 2.97 -26.45
N ALA A 152 29.81 2.27 -27.48
CA ALA A 152 29.35 1.05 -28.16
C ALA A 152 27.86 0.84 -28.49
N PRO A 153 27.51 0.27 -29.65
CA PRO A 153 26.15 0.11 -30.10
C PRO A 153 25.36 -0.86 -29.19
N VAL A 154 24.40 -0.32 -28.47
CA VAL A 154 23.39 -1.09 -27.74
C VAL A 154 22.36 -1.55 -28.76
N THR A 155 21.96 -2.81 -28.73
CA THR A 155 20.84 -3.30 -29.53
C THR A 155 19.61 -2.44 -29.23
N PRO A 156 18.93 -1.84 -30.23
CA PRO A 156 17.86 -0.91 -29.98
C PRO A 156 16.70 -1.58 -29.23
N LEU A 157 16.16 -0.88 -28.23
CA LEU A 157 14.97 -1.31 -27.52
C LEU A 157 13.75 -1.19 -28.44
N THR A 158 12.87 -2.16 -28.38
CA THR A 158 11.56 -2.07 -29.04
C THR A 158 10.68 -1.02 -28.37
N GLU A 159 9.67 -0.51 -29.07
CA GLU A 159 8.70 0.44 -28.51
C GLU A 159 8.03 -0.10 -27.23
N GLN A 160 7.73 -1.39 -27.20
CA GLN A 160 7.14 -2.06 -26.04
C GLN A 160 8.11 -2.07 -24.85
N GLU A 161 9.38 -2.36 -25.07
CA GLU A 161 10.42 -2.35 -24.03
C GLU A 161 10.66 -0.95 -23.48
N GLN A 162 10.67 0.06 -24.34
CA GLN A 162 10.76 1.47 -23.90
C GLN A 162 9.53 1.86 -23.08
N ARG A 163 8.33 1.45 -23.50
CA ARG A 163 7.08 1.72 -22.77
C ARG A 163 7.09 1.08 -21.37
N ILE A 164 7.59 -0.16 -21.27
CA ILE A 164 7.77 -0.85 -19.98
C ILE A 164 8.72 -0.08 -19.08
N LEU A 165 9.88 0.35 -19.59
CA LEU A 165 10.86 1.12 -18.82
C LEU A 165 10.31 2.46 -18.35
N ARG A 166 9.56 3.20 -19.21
CA ARG A 166 8.90 4.45 -18.81
C ARG A 166 7.87 4.25 -17.68
N LEU A 167 7.17 3.12 -17.67
CA LEU A 167 6.23 2.80 -16.60
C LEU A 167 6.94 2.47 -15.29
N PHE A 168 8.06 1.75 -15.35
CA PHE A 168 8.92 1.55 -14.17
C PHE A 168 9.55 2.86 -13.67
N ALA A 169 9.96 3.75 -14.56
CA ALA A 169 10.46 5.08 -14.19
C ALA A 169 9.40 5.94 -13.48
N LYS A 170 8.12 5.68 -13.70
CA LYS A 170 6.99 6.27 -12.97
C LYS A 170 6.65 5.53 -11.67
N ALA A 171 7.55 4.70 -11.16
CA ALA A 171 7.42 3.90 -9.94
C ALA A 171 6.22 2.92 -9.93
N LYS A 172 5.64 2.56 -11.09
CA LYS A 172 4.58 1.56 -11.18
C LYS A 172 5.14 0.17 -10.87
N ASN A 173 4.36 -0.64 -10.16
CA ASN A 173 4.72 -2.01 -9.85
C ASN A 173 4.42 -2.96 -11.05
N SER A 174 5.00 -4.16 -11.02
CA SER A 174 4.87 -5.13 -12.13
C SER A 174 3.43 -5.52 -12.44
N SER A 175 2.56 -5.60 -11.44
CA SER A 175 1.15 -5.96 -11.63
C SER A 175 0.37 -4.84 -12.31
N GLU A 176 0.65 -3.58 -11.95
CA GLU A 176 0.06 -2.40 -12.57
C GLU A 176 0.49 -2.28 -14.04
N ILE A 177 1.79 -2.49 -14.32
CA ILE A 177 2.33 -2.44 -15.68
C ILE A 177 1.73 -3.55 -16.55
N ALA A 178 1.67 -4.77 -16.03
CA ALA A 178 1.09 -5.89 -16.77
C ALA A 178 -0.39 -5.61 -17.14
N ARG A 179 -1.16 -5.10 -16.19
CA ARG A 179 -2.57 -4.71 -16.39
C ARG A 179 -2.71 -3.57 -17.41
N GLU A 180 -1.90 -2.52 -17.31
CA GLU A 180 -1.96 -1.35 -18.20
C GLU A 180 -1.57 -1.69 -19.64
N LEU A 181 -0.66 -2.64 -19.82
CA LEU A 181 -0.20 -3.08 -21.12
C LEU A 181 -1.02 -4.27 -21.69
N GLY A 182 -1.98 -4.80 -20.92
CA GLY A 182 -2.78 -5.97 -21.32
C GLY A 182 -1.97 -7.25 -21.48
N ILE A 183 -0.87 -7.42 -20.72
CA ILE A 183 0.01 -8.58 -20.79
C ILE A 183 0.03 -9.34 -19.46
N THR A 184 0.49 -10.60 -19.48
CA THR A 184 0.64 -11.40 -18.27
C THR A 184 1.94 -11.05 -17.53
N LEU A 185 2.02 -11.35 -16.22
CA LEU A 185 3.26 -11.19 -15.46
C LEU A 185 4.45 -12.00 -16.01
N PRO A 186 4.27 -13.25 -16.47
CA PRO A 186 5.31 -13.98 -17.18
C PRO A 186 5.81 -13.27 -18.44
N THR A 187 4.88 -12.71 -19.24
CA THR A 187 5.24 -11.93 -20.44
C THR A 187 6.06 -10.69 -20.08
N LEU A 188 5.67 -9.97 -19.02
CA LEU A 188 6.43 -8.83 -18.53
C LEU A 188 7.85 -9.23 -18.07
N ARG A 189 8.01 -10.39 -17.42
CA ARG A 189 9.34 -10.91 -17.03
C ARG A 189 10.22 -11.19 -18.24
N ASN A 190 9.64 -11.76 -19.30
CA ASN A 190 10.39 -12.02 -20.55
C ASN A 190 10.86 -10.71 -21.19
N HIS A 191 10.02 -9.68 -21.22
CA HIS A 191 10.43 -8.35 -21.67
C HIS A 191 11.56 -7.76 -20.82
N LEU A 192 11.48 -7.88 -19.48
CA LEU A 192 12.54 -7.42 -18.59
C LEU A 192 13.86 -8.17 -18.80
N HIS A 193 13.79 -9.47 -19.06
CA HIS A 193 14.98 -10.26 -19.42
C HIS A 193 15.63 -9.76 -20.70
N SER A 194 14.85 -9.59 -21.76
CA SER A 194 15.33 -9.03 -23.04
C SER A 194 15.91 -7.61 -22.89
N ILE A 195 15.25 -6.75 -22.09
CA ILE A 195 15.73 -5.40 -21.79
C ILE A 195 17.12 -5.47 -21.10
N ASN A 196 17.24 -6.31 -20.06
CA ASN A 196 18.50 -6.46 -19.33
C ASN A 196 19.64 -6.96 -20.23
N GLU A 197 19.38 -7.92 -21.13
CA GLU A 197 20.34 -8.40 -22.10
C GLU A 197 20.79 -7.27 -23.05
N LYS A 198 19.82 -6.54 -23.64
CA LYS A 198 20.09 -5.45 -24.59
C LYS A 198 20.85 -4.30 -23.96
N LEU A 199 20.51 -3.94 -22.70
CA LEU A 199 21.16 -2.85 -21.98
C LEU A 199 22.39 -3.30 -21.18
N ARG A 200 22.69 -4.60 -21.13
CA ARG A 200 23.74 -5.22 -20.29
C ARG A 200 23.61 -4.85 -18.82
N THR A 201 22.40 -4.97 -18.29
CA THR A 201 22.05 -4.69 -16.91
C THR A 201 21.62 -5.95 -16.18
N HIS A 202 21.70 -5.97 -14.84
CA HIS A 202 21.43 -7.17 -14.04
C HIS A 202 20.06 -7.14 -13.35
N ASN A 203 19.44 -5.96 -13.31
CA ASN A 203 18.14 -5.79 -12.68
C ASN A 203 17.36 -4.61 -13.32
N ARG A 204 16.05 -4.58 -13.01
CA ARG A 204 15.15 -3.57 -13.59
C ARG A 204 15.51 -2.12 -13.24
N LEU A 205 16.09 -1.88 -12.05
CA LEU A 205 16.47 -0.53 -11.62
C LEU A 205 17.66 -0.03 -12.45
N GLU A 206 18.67 -0.88 -12.60
CA GLU A 206 19.82 -0.60 -13.42
C GLU A 206 19.42 -0.37 -14.90
N ALA A 207 18.46 -1.16 -15.41
CA ALA A 207 17.93 -0.98 -16.76
C ALA A 207 17.24 0.37 -16.94
N VAL A 208 16.42 0.80 -15.99
CA VAL A 208 15.74 2.11 -16.01
C VAL A 208 16.79 3.24 -15.97
N MET A 209 17.73 3.17 -15.02
CA MET A 209 18.81 4.18 -14.88
C MET A 209 19.63 4.29 -16.17
N HIS A 210 20.03 3.16 -16.71
CA HIS A 210 20.84 3.11 -17.94
C HIS A 210 20.08 3.66 -19.17
N ALA A 211 18.77 3.33 -19.28
CA ALA A 211 17.93 3.85 -20.35
C ALA A 211 17.72 5.36 -20.25
N MET A 212 17.55 5.89 -19.04
CA MET A 212 17.44 7.33 -18.78
C MET A 212 18.75 8.06 -19.11
N GLN A 213 19.91 7.53 -18.65
CA GLN A 213 21.23 8.10 -18.91
C GLN A 213 21.56 8.21 -20.40
N ARG A 214 21.00 7.29 -21.21
CA ARG A 214 21.23 7.28 -22.67
C ARG A 214 20.10 7.94 -23.47
N GLY A 215 19.14 8.55 -22.84
CA GLY A 215 18.00 9.20 -23.51
C GLY A 215 17.10 8.23 -24.30
N LEU A 216 17.03 6.96 -23.87
CA LEU A 216 16.22 5.95 -24.53
C LEU A 216 14.75 5.97 -24.07
N ILE A 217 14.48 6.61 -22.93
CA ILE A 217 13.15 6.78 -22.35
C ILE A 217 12.95 8.17 -21.76
#